data_2ac07301e9e3c1451eec39c4cbee102c
#
_entry.id   2ac07301e9e3c1451eec39c4cbee102c
#
_cell.length_a   1.000
_cell.length_b   1.000
_cell.length_c   1.000
_cell.angle_alpha   90.00
_cell.angle_beta   90.00
_cell.angle_gamma   90.00
#
_symmetry.space_group_name_H-M   'P 1'
#
loop_
_entity.id
_entity.type
_entity.pdbx_description
1 polymer ?
#
loop_
_entity_poly.entity_id
_entity_poly.type
_entity_poly.pdbx_seq_one_letter_code
_entity_poly.pdbx_strand_id
1 'polypeptide(L)'
;DKREVVLTGFFTNSSSEQLRVASPTLGPDGWVYLTSGLTGGKVTSPKHPKRPPVEARKNDWRFHPETFVVESLSGSGQVGQAFDRDGRRFVCDNRHPLRWVVFGSGTLERNPNLSGALTVMDLAQPGSSTPLFPLAPDTTAASFIPKLMQKPHAGSFTSSCGLCFFTGDALPRHRGSFFICEPAQN
;
A
#
# COMPACT_ATOMS: atom_id res chain seq x y z
N ASP A 1 -5.33 -11.81 -27.27
CA ASP A 1 -5.52 -11.48 -25.85
C ASP A 1 -6.79 -10.66 -25.69
N LYS A 2 -7.69 -11.10 -24.82
CA LYS A 2 -8.90 -10.35 -24.47
C LYS A 2 -8.59 -9.46 -23.26
N ARG A 3 -8.77 -8.13 -23.41
CA ARG A 3 -8.67 -7.18 -22.30
C ARG A 3 -10.07 -6.82 -21.83
N GLU A 4 -10.28 -6.81 -20.53
CA GLU A 4 -11.56 -6.47 -19.92
C GLU A 4 -11.34 -5.45 -18.81
N VAL A 5 -12.18 -4.42 -18.77
CA VAL A 5 -12.18 -3.44 -17.67
C VAL A 5 -12.98 -4.02 -16.52
N VAL A 6 -12.31 -4.30 -15.41
CA VAL A 6 -12.90 -4.86 -14.18
C VAL A 6 -13.45 -3.76 -13.29
N LEU A 7 -12.66 -2.73 -13.06
CA LEU A 7 -12.99 -1.57 -12.23
C LEU A 7 -12.53 -0.29 -12.91
N THR A 8 -13.23 0.80 -12.64
CA THR A 8 -12.89 2.15 -13.13
C THR A 8 -13.23 3.20 -12.07
N GLY A 9 -12.75 4.44 -12.26
CA GLY A 9 -13.06 5.56 -11.36
C GLY A 9 -12.00 5.81 -10.28
N PHE A 10 -10.83 5.16 -10.37
CA PHE A 10 -9.69 5.53 -9.53
C PHE A 10 -9.18 6.92 -9.90
N PHE A 11 -8.89 7.75 -8.91
CA PHE A 11 -8.30 9.04 -9.15
C PHE A 11 -6.83 8.91 -9.55
N THR A 12 -6.39 9.86 -10.35
CA THR A 12 -4.98 10.04 -10.70
C THR A 12 -4.55 11.43 -10.25
N ASN A 13 -3.31 11.53 -9.81
CA ASN A 13 -2.72 12.83 -9.52
C ASN A 13 -1.95 13.32 -10.76
N SER A 14 -2.36 14.44 -11.33
CA SER A 14 -1.71 15.02 -12.51
C SER A 14 -0.29 15.51 -12.25
N SER A 15 0.04 15.81 -10.99
CA SER A 15 1.39 16.25 -10.59
C SER A 15 2.34 15.09 -10.27
N SER A 16 1.83 13.87 -10.11
CA SER A 16 2.64 12.69 -9.83
C SER A 16 1.99 11.43 -10.39
N GLU A 17 2.56 10.90 -11.45
CA GLU A 17 2.09 9.67 -12.08
C GLU A 17 2.26 8.43 -11.20
N GLN A 18 3.08 8.49 -10.16
CA GLN A 18 3.27 7.41 -9.19
C GLN A 18 2.09 7.25 -8.23
N LEU A 19 1.27 8.29 -8.06
CA LEU A 19 0.13 8.28 -7.15
C LEU A 19 -1.10 7.72 -7.85
N ARG A 20 -1.13 6.40 -8.00
CA ARG A 20 -2.20 5.64 -8.66
C ARG A 20 -2.50 4.37 -7.88
N VAL A 21 -3.68 3.80 -8.10
CA VAL A 21 -3.98 2.46 -7.63
C VAL A 21 -2.92 1.47 -8.11
N ALA A 22 -2.42 0.63 -7.17
CA ALA A 22 -1.29 -0.25 -7.44
C ALA A 22 -1.39 -1.56 -6.61
N SER A 23 -0.38 -2.41 -6.79
CA SER A 23 -0.10 -3.59 -5.98
C SER A 23 -1.29 -4.57 -5.85
N PRO A 24 -1.88 -5.05 -6.95
CA PRO A 24 -2.93 -6.06 -6.87
C PRO A 24 -2.39 -7.32 -6.19
N THR A 25 -3.03 -7.72 -5.09
CA THR A 25 -2.58 -8.86 -4.27
C THR A 25 -3.78 -9.69 -3.85
N LEU A 26 -3.73 -11.00 -4.13
CA LEU A 26 -4.75 -11.93 -3.67
C LEU A 26 -4.63 -12.11 -2.16
N GLY A 27 -5.68 -11.80 -1.43
CA GLY A 27 -5.75 -11.99 0.01
C GLY A 27 -6.14 -13.42 0.40
N PRO A 28 -5.93 -13.79 1.67
CA PRO A 28 -6.26 -15.14 2.17
C PRO A 28 -7.77 -15.44 2.16
N ASP A 29 -8.60 -14.43 2.03
CA ASP A 29 -10.07 -14.49 1.93
C ASP A 29 -10.57 -14.62 0.46
N GLY A 30 -9.65 -14.73 -0.50
CA GLY A 30 -9.98 -14.84 -1.92
C GLY A 30 -10.32 -13.51 -2.62
N TRP A 31 -10.24 -12.39 -1.93
CA TRP A 31 -10.40 -11.07 -2.52
C TRP A 31 -9.07 -10.53 -3.07
N VAL A 32 -9.15 -9.73 -4.13
CA VAL A 32 -8.00 -9.01 -4.66
C VAL A 32 -7.94 -7.63 -4.00
N TYR A 33 -6.86 -7.37 -3.30
CA TYR A 33 -6.58 -6.11 -2.60
C TYR A 33 -5.76 -5.20 -3.50
N LEU A 34 -6.00 -3.89 -3.38
CA LEU A 34 -5.33 -2.84 -4.14
C LEU A 34 -4.91 -1.73 -3.18
N THR A 35 -3.69 -1.23 -3.32
CA THR A 35 -3.29 0.01 -2.64
C THR A 35 -3.85 1.22 -3.38
N SER A 36 -4.24 2.25 -2.63
CA SER A 36 -4.87 3.45 -3.20
C SER A 36 -3.91 4.36 -3.97
N GLY A 37 -2.61 4.18 -3.80
CA GLY A 37 -1.62 5.14 -4.30
C GLY A 37 -1.78 6.54 -3.69
N LEU A 38 -2.40 6.63 -2.50
CA LEU A 38 -2.67 7.86 -1.74
C LEU A 38 -3.68 8.82 -2.40
N THR A 39 -4.42 8.39 -3.43
CA THR A 39 -5.33 9.27 -4.20
C THR A 39 -6.82 9.02 -3.96
N GLY A 40 -7.23 7.77 -3.80
CA GLY A 40 -8.64 7.41 -3.65
C GLY A 40 -9.40 7.26 -4.98
N GLY A 41 -10.72 7.46 -4.94
CA GLY A 41 -11.57 7.34 -6.14
C GLY A 41 -13.07 7.32 -5.85
N LYS A 42 -13.84 7.28 -6.95
CA LYS A 42 -15.26 6.89 -7.00
C LYS A 42 -15.36 5.65 -7.88
N VAL A 43 -15.12 4.51 -7.28
CA VAL A 43 -14.87 3.27 -8.02
C VAL A 43 -16.15 2.52 -8.31
N THR A 44 -16.29 2.10 -9.55
CA THR A 44 -17.40 1.27 -10.04
C THR A 44 -16.87 0.06 -10.80
N SER A 45 -17.69 -0.97 -10.94
CA SER A 45 -17.45 -2.06 -11.86
C SER A 45 -18.44 -1.99 -13.03
N PRO A 46 -17.97 -2.08 -14.29
CA PRO A 46 -18.84 -2.21 -15.46
C PRO A 46 -19.77 -3.43 -15.42
N LYS A 47 -19.42 -4.43 -14.61
CA LYS A 47 -20.27 -5.61 -14.38
C LYS A 47 -21.48 -5.31 -13.49
N HIS A 48 -21.44 -4.21 -12.76
CA HIS A 48 -22.50 -3.77 -11.84
C HIS A 48 -22.94 -2.32 -12.10
N PRO A 49 -23.43 -1.97 -13.30
CA PRO A 49 -23.70 -0.58 -13.67
C PRO A 49 -24.80 0.08 -12.82
N LYS A 50 -25.61 -0.72 -12.12
CA LYS A 50 -26.69 -0.22 -11.24
C LYS A 50 -26.26 -0.01 -9.79
N ARG A 51 -25.05 -0.47 -9.41
CA ARG A 51 -24.55 -0.23 -8.06
C ARG A 51 -23.99 1.19 -7.94
N PRO A 52 -24.24 1.87 -6.82
CA PRO A 52 -23.64 3.17 -6.60
C PRO A 52 -22.12 3.05 -6.55
N PRO A 53 -21.39 4.08 -6.97
CA PRO A 53 -19.93 4.12 -6.81
C PRO A 53 -19.53 3.96 -5.35
N VAL A 54 -18.47 3.20 -5.11
CA VAL A 54 -17.82 3.16 -3.80
C VAL A 54 -16.82 4.31 -3.75
N GLU A 55 -17.04 5.26 -2.85
CA GLU A 55 -16.18 6.43 -2.72
C GLU A 55 -15.24 6.27 -1.53
N ALA A 56 -13.97 6.57 -1.74
CA ALA A 56 -12.97 6.63 -0.68
C ALA A 56 -11.92 7.69 -0.97
N ARG A 57 -11.44 8.32 0.11
CA ARG A 57 -10.33 9.28 0.08
C ARG A 57 -9.12 8.63 0.71
N LYS A 58 -8.09 8.32 -0.10
CA LYS A 58 -6.83 7.72 0.35
C LYS A 58 -6.95 6.35 1.03
N ASN A 59 -8.12 5.75 1.05
CA ASN A 59 -8.32 4.40 1.56
C ASN A 59 -7.99 3.39 0.47
N ASP A 60 -7.52 2.23 0.88
CA ASP A 60 -7.27 1.12 -0.02
C ASP A 60 -8.56 0.44 -0.45
N TRP A 61 -8.44 -0.51 -1.37
CA TRP A 61 -9.56 -1.16 -2.01
C TRP A 61 -9.42 -2.67 -1.98
N ARG A 62 -10.53 -3.37 -2.11
CA ARG A 62 -10.55 -4.76 -2.53
C ARG A 62 -11.72 -5.02 -3.46
N PHE A 63 -11.61 -6.04 -4.28
CA PHE A 63 -12.72 -6.54 -5.08
C PHE A 63 -12.73 -8.07 -5.11
N HIS A 64 -13.91 -8.63 -5.23
CA HIS A 64 -14.07 -10.07 -5.39
C HIS A 64 -13.86 -10.45 -6.87
N PRO A 65 -12.91 -11.37 -7.20
CA PRO A 65 -12.51 -11.62 -8.58
C PRO A 65 -13.61 -12.25 -9.45
N GLU A 66 -14.56 -12.97 -8.86
CA GLU A 66 -15.67 -13.60 -9.60
C GLU A 66 -16.88 -12.68 -9.72
N THR A 67 -17.23 -11.99 -8.63
CA THR A 67 -18.45 -11.16 -8.59
C THR A 67 -18.19 -9.71 -8.95
N PHE A 68 -16.94 -9.25 -8.98
CA PHE A 68 -16.53 -7.87 -9.24
C PHE A 68 -17.14 -6.83 -8.28
N VAL A 69 -17.59 -7.27 -7.12
CA VAL A 69 -18.00 -6.39 -6.03
C VAL A 69 -16.76 -5.68 -5.49
N VAL A 70 -16.82 -4.36 -5.37
CA VAL A 70 -15.72 -3.54 -4.85
C VAL A 70 -16.09 -2.97 -3.49
N GLU A 71 -15.11 -2.87 -2.60
CA GLU A 71 -15.21 -2.29 -1.27
C GLU A 71 -14.02 -1.38 -0.99
N SER A 72 -14.26 -0.33 -0.20
CA SER A 72 -13.20 0.48 0.39
C SER A 72 -12.73 -0.13 1.71
N LEU A 73 -11.44 -0.04 1.98
CA LEU A 73 -10.81 -0.66 3.15
C LEU A 73 -10.03 0.36 3.96
N SER A 74 -9.78 0.03 5.22
CA SER A 74 -8.72 0.67 6.00
C SER A 74 -7.36 0.42 5.35
N GLY A 75 -6.43 1.34 5.58
CA GLY A 75 -5.13 1.36 4.96
C GLY A 75 -5.01 2.47 3.94
N SER A 76 -3.78 2.85 3.68
CA SER A 76 -3.41 3.86 2.69
C SER A 76 -2.00 3.51 2.20
N GLY A 77 -1.92 2.47 1.38
CA GLY A 77 -0.68 2.03 0.75
C GLY A 77 -0.40 2.80 -0.53
N GLN A 78 0.89 2.91 -0.87
CA GLN A 78 1.31 3.49 -2.15
C GLN A 78 1.73 2.41 -3.14
N VAL A 79 2.89 1.80 -2.94
CA VAL A 79 3.43 0.76 -3.84
C VAL A 79 3.97 -0.39 -3.00
N GLY A 80 3.11 -1.25 -2.56
CA GLY A 80 3.47 -2.46 -1.84
C GLY A 80 2.49 -2.81 -0.74
N GLN A 81 2.10 -4.06 -0.73
CA GLN A 81 1.33 -4.69 0.34
C GLN A 81 1.65 -6.18 0.41
N ALA A 82 1.47 -6.75 1.58
CA ALA A 82 1.65 -8.17 1.82
C ALA A 82 0.72 -8.65 2.92
N PHE A 83 0.49 -9.95 2.95
CA PHE A 83 -0.17 -10.65 4.04
C PHE A 83 0.84 -11.57 4.73
N ASP A 84 0.80 -11.63 6.06
CA ASP A 84 1.54 -12.63 6.80
C ASP A 84 0.78 -13.97 6.86
N ARG A 85 1.33 -14.93 7.60
CA ARG A 85 0.74 -16.26 7.74
C ARG A 85 -0.60 -16.28 8.44
N ASP A 86 -0.85 -15.29 9.29
CA ASP A 86 -2.09 -15.15 10.05
C ASP A 86 -3.14 -14.35 9.28
N GLY A 87 -2.85 -13.94 8.04
CA GLY A 87 -3.72 -13.13 7.21
C GLY A 87 -3.76 -11.66 7.60
N ARG A 88 -2.82 -11.19 8.43
CA ARG A 88 -2.72 -9.76 8.76
C ARG A 88 -2.14 -9.00 7.57
N ARG A 89 -2.78 -7.88 7.24
CA ARG A 89 -2.39 -7.06 6.08
C ARG A 89 -1.39 -5.98 6.47
N PHE A 90 -0.36 -5.84 5.65
CA PHE A 90 0.67 -4.82 5.77
C PHE A 90 0.76 -4.02 4.48
N VAL A 91 1.07 -2.72 4.61
CA VAL A 91 1.23 -1.79 3.50
C VAL A 91 2.48 -0.94 3.70
N CYS A 92 2.98 -0.35 2.64
CA CYS A 92 4.03 0.67 2.71
C CYS A 92 3.68 1.90 1.87
N ASP A 93 4.33 2.99 2.18
CA ASP A 93 4.44 4.17 1.33
C ASP A 93 5.90 4.67 1.33
N ASN A 94 6.21 5.68 0.55
CA ASN A 94 7.59 6.15 0.35
C ASN A 94 8.43 6.28 1.62
N ARG A 95 7.84 6.70 2.74
CA ARG A 95 8.54 6.98 3.99
C ARG A 95 8.17 6.07 5.16
N HIS A 96 7.09 5.31 5.01
CA HIS A 96 6.62 4.35 6.00
C HIS A 96 6.83 2.94 5.44
N PRO A 97 8.01 2.35 5.69
CA PRO A 97 8.39 1.08 5.06
C PRO A 97 7.52 -0.10 5.48
N LEU A 98 6.98 -0.07 6.70
CA LEU A 98 6.16 -1.17 7.20
C LEU A 98 5.06 -0.65 8.13
N ARG A 99 3.82 -0.79 7.68
CA ARG A 99 2.62 -0.39 8.41
C ARG A 99 1.64 -1.55 8.48
N TRP A 100 1.17 -1.85 9.66
CA TRP A 100 0.14 -2.85 9.88
C TRP A 100 -1.25 -2.23 9.81
N VAL A 101 -2.14 -2.82 9.02
CA VAL A 101 -3.57 -2.45 9.00
C VAL A 101 -4.26 -3.23 10.12
N VAL A 102 -4.41 -2.58 11.28
CA VAL A 102 -4.86 -3.21 12.54
C VAL A 102 -6.35 -3.55 12.49
N PHE A 103 -7.17 -2.60 12.01
CA PHE A 103 -8.62 -2.77 11.94
C PHE A 103 -9.11 -2.59 10.51
N GLY A 104 -9.90 -3.56 10.05
CA GLY A 104 -10.70 -3.39 8.84
C GLY A 104 -11.80 -2.35 9.07
N SER A 105 -12.16 -1.60 8.01
CA SER A 105 -13.25 -0.60 8.07
C SER A 105 -14.54 -1.17 8.64
N GLY A 106 -14.96 -2.35 8.21
CA GLY A 106 -16.16 -3.00 8.73
C GLY A 106 -16.12 -3.36 10.21
N THR A 107 -14.94 -3.43 10.83
CA THR A 107 -14.81 -3.63 12.29
C THR A 107 -15.18 -2.36 13.06
N LEU A 108 -14.72 -1.20 12.55
CA LEU A 108 -15.01 0.10 13.18
C LEU A 108 -16.47 0.53 12.95
N GLU A 109 -17.01 0.25 11.78
CA GLU A 109 -18.41 0.55 11.45
C GLU A 109 -19.40 -0.17 12.36
N ARG A 110 -19.05 -1.38 12.83
CA ARG A 110 -19.87 -2.16 13.78
C ARG A 110 -19.84 -1.62 15.20
N ASN A 111 -18.85 -0.83 15.55
CA ASN A 111 -18.71 -0.29 16.90
C ASN A 111 -18.40 1.21 16.87
N PRO A 112 -19.44 2.06 16.91
CA PRO A 112 -19.26 3.50 16.87
C PRO A 112 -18.47 4.06 18.06
N ASN A 113 -18.33 3.29 19.16
CA ASN A 113 -17.52 3.69 20.31
C ASN A 113 -16.02 3.56 20.08
N LEU A 114 -15.60 2.92 18.97
CA LEU A 114 -14.19 2.82 18.55
C LEU A 114 -13.80 3.88 17.51
N SER A 115 -14.55 4.96 17.39
CA SER A 115 -14.35 6.00 16.37
C SER A 115 -12.96 6.67 16.37
N GLY A 116 -12.24 6.58 17.50
CA GLY A 116 -10.85 7.09 17.61
C GLY A 116 -9.76 6.02 17.46
N ALA A 117 -10.12 4.76 17.16
CA ALA A 117 -9.14 3.70 17.06
C ALA A 117 -8.24 3.88 15.82
N LEU A 118 -6.94 3.64 16.00
CA LEU A 118 -5.99 3.64 14.90
C LEU A 118 -6.26 2.46 13.97
N THR A 119 -6.51 2.74 12.70
CA THR A 119 -6.71 1.71 11.67
C THR A 119 -5.39 1.19 11.12
N VAL A 120 -4.32 1.97 11.23
CA VAL A 120 -2.98 1.66 10.72
C VAL A 120 -1.95 2.02 11.78
N MET A 121 -0.98 1.13 11.99
CA MET A 121 0.13 1.31 12.94
C MET A 121 1.46 1.19 12.19
N ASP A 122 2.35 2.15 12.39
CA ASP A 122 3.73 2.05 11.91
C ASP A 122 4.49 1.04 12.79
N LEU A 123 5.04 -0.02 12.18
CA LEU A 123 5.88 -1.01 12.86
C LEU A 123 7.36 -0.67 12.73
N ALA A 124 7.72 0.02 11.66
CA ALA A 124 9.04 0.61 11.50
C ALA A 124 8.89 2.14 11.58
N GLN A 125 9.80 2.79 12.30
CA GLN A 125 9.76 4.25 12.42
C GLN A 125 9.94 4.91 11.04
N PRO A 126 9.12 5.91 10.70
CA PRO A 126 9.19 6.54 9.38
C PRO A 126 10.46 7.37 9.20
N GLY A 127 10.92 7.45 7.96
CA GLY A 127 11.99 8.36 7.55
C GLY A 127 13.32 8.13 8.26
N SER A 128 13.87 9.17 8.81
CA SER A 128 15.21 9.16 9.43
C SER A 128 15.36 8.29 10.69
N SER A 129 14.26 7.85 11.27
CA SER A 129 14.28 6.99 12.47
C SER A 129 14.52 5.51 12.16
N THR A 130 14.42 5.11 10.88
CA THR A 130 14.75 3.75 10.43
C THR A 130 16.00 3.84 9.56
N PRO A 131 17.19 3.54 10.10
CA PRO A 131 18.43 3.70 9.36
C PRO A 131 18.56 2.68 8.22
N LEU A 132 19.09 3.13 7.11
CA LEU A 132 19.51 2.33 5.96
C LEU A 132 21.02 2.42 5.82
N PHE A 133 21.59 1.37 5.23
CA PHE A 133 23.01 1.30 4.88
C PHE A 133 23.12 1.18 3.35
N PRO A 134 23.01 2.32 2.62
CA PRO A 134 22.98 2.29 1.16
C PRO A 134 24.31 1.83 0.58
N LEU A 135 24.24 1.10 -0.53
CA LEU A 135 25.43 0.70 -1.30
C LEU A 135 26.06 1.89 -2.02
N ALA A 136 25.24 2.89 -2.38
CA ALA A 136 25.66 4.14 -3.01
C ALA A 136 25.22 5.33 -2.14
N PRO A 137 26.00 5.72 -1.12
CA PRO A 137 25.57 6.69 -0.10
C PRO A 137 25.29 8.10 -0.65
N ASP A 138 25.87 8.45 -1.79
CA ASP A 138 25.68 9.76 -2.42
C ASP A 138 24.43 9.86 -3.30
N THR A 139 23.75 8.73 -3.53
CA THR A 139 22.57 8.66 -4.38
C THR A 139 21.32 8.66 -3.53
N THR A 140 20.55 9.73 -3.57
CA THR A 140 19.28 9.86 -2.85
C THR A 140 18.21 10.43 -3.76
N ALA A 141 16.94 10.30 -3.37
CA ALA A 141 15.84 10.94 -4.10
C ALA A 141 16.03 12.46 -4.24
N ALA A 142 16.68 13.11 -3.28
CA ALA A 142 17.02 14.53 -3.34
C ALA A 142 18.01 14.87 -4.46
N SER A 143 18.86 13.93 -4.86
CA SER A 143 19.79 14.12 -5.97
C SER A 143 19.07 14.22 -7.31
N PHE A 144 17.93 13.54 -7.45
CA PHE A 144 17.11 13.53 -8.68
C PHE A 144 16.01 14.58 -8.67
N ILE A 145 15.46 14.89 -7.50
CA ILE A 145 14.32 15.81 -7.35
C ILE A 145 14.60 16.80 -6.18
N PRO A 146 15.56 17.70 -6.35
CA PRO A 146 16.00 18.61 -5.25
C PRO A 146 14.88 19.51 -4.71
N LYS A 147 13.89 19.85 -5.55
CA LYS A 147 12.74 20.68 -5.16
C LYS A 147 11.78 19.97 -4.20
N LEU A 148 11.73 18.64 -4.17
CA LEU A 148 10.89 17.88 -3.27
C LEU A 148 11.55 17.63 -1.91
N MET A 149 12.87 17.78 -1.85
CA MET A 149 13.65 17.43 -0.68
C MET A 149 14.71 18.52 -0.40
N GLN A 150 14.51 19.26 0.67
CA GLN A 150 15.43 20.35 1.06
C GLN A 150 16.79 19.86 1.58
N LYS A 151 16.90 18.55 1.89
CA LYS A 151 18.13 17.92 2.40
C LYS A 151 18.30 16.53 1.80
N PRO A 152 19.54 16.08 1.59
CA PRO A 152 19.81 14.68 1.28
C PRO A 152 19.22 13.75 2.33
N HIS A 153 18.61 12.66 1.89
CA HIS A 153 18.00 11.66 2.78
C HIS A 153 18.79 10.35 2.79
N ALA A 154 20.10 10.42 2.55
CA ALA A 154 20.95 9.26 2.66
C ALA A 154 20.80 8.60 4.04
N GLY A 155 20.66 7.27 4.04
CA GLY A 155 20.46 6.50 5.26
C GLY A 155 19.04 6.47 5.81
N SER A 156 18.03 6.94 5.06
CA SER A 156 16.61 6.85 5.45
C SER A 156 15.72 6.43 4.31
N PHE A 157 14.54 5.83 4.61
CA PHE A 157 13.55 5.49 3.61
C PHE A 157 12.95 6.74 2.96
N THR A 158 12.96 6.76 1.63
CA THR A 158 12.40 7.82 0.79
C THR A 158 11.53 7.32 -0.35
N SER A 159 11.67 6.03 -0.69
CA SER A 159 11.01 5.40 -1.83
C SER A 159 10.64 3.94 -1.54
N SER A 160 10.29 3.62 -0.28
CA SER A 160 10.00 2.25 0.08
C SER A 160 8.84 1.67 -0.73
N CYS A 161 9.05 0.46 -1.27
CA CYS A 161 8.11 -0.22 -2.15
C CYS A 161 8.32 -1.74 -2.16
N GLY A 162 7.51 -2.46 -2.92
CA GLY A 162 7.69 -3.88 -3.16
C GLY A 162 7.65 -4.76 -1.91
N LEU A 163 6.80 -4.38 -0.93
CA LEU A 163 6.67 -5.11 0.34
C LEU A 163 6.32 -6.59 0.09
N CYS A 164 7.12 -7.50 0.65
CA CYS A 164 6.93 -8.93 0.56
C CYS A 164 7.12 -9.60 1.92
N PHE A 165 6.20 -10.49 2.30
CA PHE A 165 6.37 -11.38 3.45
C PHE A 165 6.98 -12.71 2.99
N PHE A 166 8.19 -12.99 3.45
CA PHE A 166 8.94 -14.15 3.00
C PHE A 166 8.57 -15.42 3.78
N THR A 167 8.08 -16.43 3.05
CA THR A 167 7.67 -17.74 3.62
C THR A 167 8.50 -18.90 3.10
N GLY A 168 9.36 -18.67 2.11
CA GLY A 168 10.14 -19.69 1.44
C GLY A 168 11.26 -20.31 2.28
N ASP A 169 11.83 -21.38 1.77
CA ASP A 169 12.91 -22.14 2.44
C ASP A 169 14.31 -21.73 1.93
N ALA A 170 14.39 -20.94 0.84
CA ALA A 170 15.67 -20.54 0.26
C ALA A 170 16.54 -19.69 1.21
N LEU A 171 15.93 -18.96 2.14
CA LEU A 171 16.60 -18.17 3.16
C LEU A 171 16.03 -18.51 4.54
N PRO A 172 16.38 -19.67 5.14
CA PRO A 172 15.72 -20.17 6.36
C PRO A 172 15.76 -19.20 7.54
N ARG A 173 16.84 -18.42 7.68
CA ARG A 173 17.03 -17.44 8.76
C ARG A 173 16.10 -16.22 8.61
N HIS A 174 15.54 -15.99 7.41
CA HIS A 174 14.66 -14.87 7.09
C HIS A 174 13.20 -15.29 6.93
N ARG A 175 12.88 -16.54 7.21
CA ARG A 175 11.50 -17.02 7.17
C ARG A 175 10.63 -16.26 8.17
N GLY A 176 9.55 -15.66 7.71
CA GLY A 176 8.70 -14.80 8.52
C GLY A 176 9.17 -13.35 8.61
N SER A 177 10.16 -12.95 7.79
CA SER A 177 10.60 -11.57 7.68
C SER A 177 9.89 -10.83 6.56
N PHE A 178 9.80 -9.52 6.69
CA PHE A 178 9.40 -8.63 5.60
C PHE A 178 10.63 -8.17 4.82
N PHE A 179 10.52 -8.21 3.51
CA PHE A 179 11.48 -7.60 2.58
C PHE A 179 10.83 -6.38 1.96
N ILE A 180 11.58 -5.30 1.91
CA ILE A 180 11.14 -3.99 1.41
C ILE A 180 12.23 -3.42 0.53
N CYS A 181 11.89 -2.97 -0.66
CA CYS A 181 12.83 -2.30 -1.56
C CYS A 181 12.92 -0.80 -1.23
N GLU A 182 14.11 -0.24 -1.36
CA GLU A 182 14.38 1.20 -1.27
C GLU A 182 15.24 1.63 -2.46
N PRO A 183 14.65 1.82 -3.65
CA PRO A 183 15.41 2.04 -4.88
C PRO A 183 16.17 3.35 -4.93
N ALA A 184 15.84 4.33 -4.07
CA ALA A 184 16.54 5.61 -4.04
C ALA A 184 17.84 5.58 -3.22
N GLN A 185 18.10 4.51 -2.50
CA GLN A 185 19.30 4.35 -1.66
C GLN A 185 20.23 3.23 -2.17
N ASN A 186 19.81 2.42 -3.14
CA ASN A 186 20.50 1.27 -3.71
C ASN A 186 21.09 0.32 -2.67
#